data_b84a051ce96bf7fdf0e128971e02d7c4
#
_entry.id   b84a051ce96bf7fdf0e128971e02d7c4
#
_cell.length_a   1.000
_cell.length_b   1.000
_cell.length_c   1.000
_cell.angle_alpha   90.00
_cell.angle_beta   90.00
_cell.angle_gamma   90.00
#
_symmetry.space_group_name_H-M   'P 1'
#
loop_
_entity.id
_entity.type
_entity.pdbx_description
1 polymer ?
#
loop_
_entity_poly.entity_id
_entity_poly.type
_entity_poly.pdbx_seq_one_letter_code
_entity_poly.pdbx_strand_id
1 'polypeptide(L)' 'MKNLFDIKDKVIVLTGGCGILGRNIANYLAEQGAKIVVLDRVEEAGRELEAELNQKSEALFLVTDVPVSYTHLRA' A
#
# COMPACT_ATOMS: atom_id res chain seq x y z
N MET A 1 7.26 -22.67 -12.24
CA MET A 1 7.37 -21.32 -12.84
C MET A 1 7.23 -20.27 -11.77
N LYS A 2 8.03 -19.24 -11.84
CA LYS A 2 7.95 -18.18 -10.87
C LYS A 2 6.73 -17.31 -11.13
N ASN A 3 5.99 -16.99 -10.09
CA ASN A 3 4.83 -16.12 -10.20
C ASN A 3 5.29 -14.67 -10.38
N LEU A 4 4.67 -13.96 -11.32
CA LEU A 4 4.96 -12.54 -11.51
C LEU A 4 4.62 -11.72 -10.27
N PHE A 5 3.73 -12.23 -9.44
CA PHE A 5 3.28 -11.54 -8.23
C PHE A 5 3.85 -12.18 -6.97
N ASP A 6 5.00 -12.82 -7.08
CA ASP A 6 5.69 -13.36 -5.92
C ASP A 6 6.34 -12.22 -5.16
N ILE A 7 5.50 -11.49 -4.42
CA ILE A 7 5.89 -10.28 -3.70
C ILE A 7 5.82 -10.45 -2.20
N LYS A 8 5.73 -11.68 -1.75
CA LYS A 8 5.67 -11.95 -0.31
C LYS A 8 6.88 -11.34 0.38
N ASP A 9 6.63 -10.61 1.45
CA ASP A 9 7.64 -9.93 2.25
C ASP A 9 8.35 -8.78 1.54
N LYS A 10 7.93 -8.43 0.33
CA LYS A 10 8.43 -7.22 -0.34
C LYS A 10 7.76 -6.00 0.25
N VAL A 11 8.47 -4.88 0.25
CA VAL A 11 7.94 -3.61 0.72
C VAL A 11 7.52 -2.79 -0.49
N ILE A 12 6.26 -2.41 -0.52
CA ILE A 12 5.70 -1.62 -1.63
C ILE A 12 5.22 -0.29 -1.07
N VAL A 13 5.70 0.79 -1.67
CA VAL A 13 5.30 2.14 -1.27
C VAL A 13 4.32 2.67 -2.30
N LEU A 14 3.13 3.06 -1.83
CA LEU A 14 2.08 3.62 -2.66
C LEU A 14 1.86 5.08 -2.27
N THR A 15 1.99 5.98 -3.23
CA THR A 15 1.65 7.38 -3.00
C THR A 15 0.27 7.63 -3.58
N GLY A 16 -0.56 8.40 -2.86
CA GLY A 16 -1.94 8.62 -3.27
C GLY A 16 -2.79 7.36 -3.16
N GLY A 17 -2.45 6.46 -2.22
CA GLY A 17 -3.08 5.15 -2.14
C GLY A 17 -4.47 5.13 -1.53
N CYS A 18 -4.98 6.27 -1.08
CA CYS A 18 -6.28 6.31 -0.42
C CYS A 18 -7.46 6.50 -1.37
N GLY A 19 -7.19 6.70 -2.67
CA GLY A 19 -8.25 6.72 -3.66
C GLY A 19 -8.78 5.31 -3.93
N ILE A 20 -9.89 5.21 -4.66
CA ILE A 20 -10.55 3.92 -4.90
C ILE A 20 -9.60 2.93 -5.55
N LEU A 21 -8.93 3.36 -6.61
CA LEU A 21 -8.01 2.47 -7.33
C LEU A 21 -6.81 2.09 -6.47
N GLY A 22 -6.21 3.07 -5.78
CA GLY A 22 -5.07 2.79 -4.92
C GLY A 22 -5.42 1.85 -3.79
N ARG A 23 -6.61 2.00 -3.24
CA ARG A 23 -7.12 1.15 -2.17
C ARG A 23 -7.26 -0.30 -2.64
N ASN A 24 -7.80 -0.49 -3.83
CA ASN A 24 -7.95 -1.82 -4.39
C ASN A 24 -6.60 -2.47 -4.66
N ILE A 25 -5.66 -1.70 -5.20
CA ILE A 25 -4.31 -2.19 -5.45
C ILE A 25 -3.62 -2.57 -4.14
N ALA A 26 -3.72 -1.71 -3.13
CA ALA A 26 -3.10 -1.97 -1.84
C ALA A 26 -3.64 -3.26 -1.21
N ASN A 27 -4.94 -3.44 -1.25
CA ASN A 27 -5.56 -4.65 -0.70
C ASN A 27 -5.12 -5.90 -1.45
N TYR A 28 -5.06 -5.82 -2.77
CA TYR A 28 -4.60 -6.95 -3.57
C TYR A 28 -3.17 -7.33 -3.21
N LEU A 29 -2.29 -6.34 -3.13
CA LEU A 29 -0.89 -6.60 -2.81
C LEU A 29 -0.72 -7.14 -1.40
N ALA A 30 -1.49 -6.62 -0.45
CA ALA A 30 -1.44 -7.11 0.92
C ALA A 30 -1.88 -8.58 1.00
N GLU A 31 -2.87 -8.96 0.19
CA GLU A 31 -3.30 -10.35 0.14
C GLU A 31 -2.22 -11.28 -0.40
N GLN A 32 -1.29 -10.74 -1.17
CA GLN A 32 -0.16 -11.50 -1.69
C GLN A 32 0.99 -11.57 -0.67
N GLY A 33 0.83 -10.97 0.49
CA GLY A 33 1.83 -11.01 1.54
C GLY A 33 2.83 -9.86 1.50
N ALA A 34 2.62 -8.86 0.66
CA ALA A 34 3.49 -7.70 0.60
C ALA A 34 3.27 -6.79 1.81
N LYS A 35 4.32 -6.10 2.20
CA LYS A 35 4.24 -5.06 3.23
C LYS A 35 3.99 -3.75 2.51
N ILE A 36 2.98 -3.01 2.97
CA ILE A 36 2.51 -1.82 2.26
C ILE A 36 2.82 -0.57 3.07
N VAL A 37 3.41 0.43 2.41
CA VAL A 37 3.57 1.75 2.99
C VAL A 37 2.72 2.69 2.15
N VAL A 38 1.74 3.33 2.78
CA VAL A 38 0.84 4.24 2.08
C VAL A 38 1.22 5.67 2.42
N LEU A 39 1.46 6.47 1.41
CA LEU A 39 1.75 7.89 1.56
C LEU A 39 0.60 8.68 0.95
N ASP A 40 -0.02 9.50 1.75
CA ASP A 40 -1.12 10.35 1.28
C ASP A 40 -1.23 11.56 2.19
N ARG A 41 -1.90 12.58 1.73
CA ARG A 41 -2.10 13.77 2.54
C ARG A 41 -3.42 13.76 3.31
N VAL A 42 -4.30 12.79 3.06
CA VAL A 42 -5.58 12.67 3.77
C VAL A 42 -5.39 11.68 4.90
N GLU A 43 -5.18 12.19 6.10
CA GLU A 43 -4.86 11.34 7.25
C GLU A 43 -5.99 10.39 7.61
N GLU A 44 -7.23 10.88 7.60
CA GLU A 44 -8.37 10.07 7.99
C GLU A 44 -8.51 8.83 7.11
N ALA A 45 -8.51 9.03 5.80
CA ALA A 45 -8.61 7.91 4.87
C ALA A 45 -7.40 7.00 4.95
N GLY A 46 -6.22 7.57 5.18
CA GLY A 46 -5.00 6.79 5.33
C GLY A 46 -5.02 5.89 6.54
N ARG A 47 -5.51 6.39 7.67
CA ARG A 47 -5.60 5.59 8.88
C ARG A 47 -6.58 4.44 8.72
N GLU A 48 -7.69 4.68 8.04
CA GLU A 48 -8.65 3.61 7.76
C GLU A 48 -8.03 2.53 6.89
N LEU A 49 -7.33 2.93 5.85
CA LEU A 49 -6.69 1.98 4.95
C LEU A 49 -5.58 1.21 5.67
N GLU A 50 -4.80 1.89 6.51
CA GLU A 50 -3.76 1.22 7.29
C GLU A 50 -4.35 0.11 8.15
N ALA A 51 -5.45 0.41 8.85
CA ALA A 51 -6.10 -0.58 9.71
C ALA A 51 -6.64 -1.76 8.88
N GLU A 52 -7.20 -1.47 7.72
CA GLU A 52 -7.72 -2.49 6.84
C GLU A 52 -6.60 -3.40 6.33
N LEU A 53 -5.49 -2.82 5.91
CA LEU A 53 -4.37 -3.60 5.38
C LEU A 53 -3.66 -4.41 6.46
N ASN A 54 -3.61 -3.90 7.68
CA ASN A 54 -2.96 -4.61 8.78
C ASN A 54 -3.68 -5.90 9.16
N GLN A 55 -4.90 -6.09 8.70
CA GLN A 55 -5.60 -7.35 8.89
C GLN A 55 -5.10 -8.43 7.92
N LYS A 56 -4.39 -8.03 6.87
CA LYS A 56 -3.92 -8.95 5.84
C LYS A 56 -2.40 -9.11 5.85
N SER A 57 -1.69 -8.03 6.13
CA SER A 57 -0.24 -8.02 6.11
C SER A 57 0.23 -6.85 6.97
N GLU A 58 1.51 -6.50 6.92
CA GLU A 58 1.99 -5.32 7.61
C GLU A 58 1.75 -4.10 6.75
N ALA A 59 1.26 -3.04 7.35
CA ALA A 59 1.02 -1.79 6.64
C ALA A 59 1.32 -0.61 7.53
N LEU A 60 1.80 0.46 6.91
CA LEU A 60 2.11 1.71 7.59
C LEU A 60 1.58 2.86 6.75
N PHE A 61 0.93 3.80 7.38
CA PHE A 61 0.49 5.02 6.72
C PHE A 61 1.30 6.20 7.23
N LEU A 62 1.74 7.05 6.29
CA LEU A 62 2.43 8.28 6.63
C LEU A 62 1.76 9.43 5.91
N VAL A 63 1.47 10.50 6.64
CA VAL A 63 0.92 11.71 6.04
C VAL A 63 2.03 12.38 5.24
N THR A 64 1.77 12.62 3.97
CA THR A 64 2.72 13.32 3.13
C THR A 64 1.99 14.06 2.01
N ASP A 65 2.55 15.17 1.61
CA ASP A 65 1.98 16.00 0.54
C ASP A 65 2.80 15.78 -0.73
N VAL A 66 2.39 14.77 -1.49
CA VAL A 66 3.06 14.40 -2.74
C VAL A 66 2.14 14.76 -3.90
N PRO A 67 2.61 15.56 -4.86
CA PRO A 67 1.73 16.04 -5.93
C PRO A 67 1.36 14.99 -6.97
N VAL A 68 2.09 13.89 -7.05
CA VAL A 68 1.82 12.84 -8.03
C VAL A 68 1.78 11.48 -7.36
N SER A 69 1.00 10.58 -7.94
CA SER A 69 0.90 9.20 -7.46
C SER A 69 1.87 8.31 -8.22
N TYR A 70 2.60 7.49 -7.51
CA TYR A 70 3.42 6.47 -8.13
C TYR A 70 3.67 5.35 -7.13
N THR A 71 4.15 4.24 -7.62
CA THR A 71 4.41 3.06 -6.82
C THR A 71 5.88 2.69 -6.89
N HIS A 72 6.46 2.43 -5.73
CA HIS A 72 7.82 1.93 -5.61
C HIS A 72 7.79 0.53 -5.04
N LEU A 73 8.56 -0.36 -5.65
CA LEU A 73 8.73 -1.71 -5.16
C LEU A 73 10.17 -1.88 -4.69
N ARG A 74 10.34 -2.33 -3.44
CA ARG A 74 11.66 -2.60 -2.88
C ARG A 74 11.71 -4.03 -2.35
N ALA A 75 12.80 -4.64 -2.57
CA ALA A 75 13.02 -6.00 -2.10
C ALA A 75 13.82 -6.02 -0.81
#